data_6cc9be28a9fab6c1092e70ed5f4aeb91
#
_entry.id   6cc9be28a9fab6c1092e70ed5f4aeb91
#
_cell.length_a   1.000
_cell.length_b   1.000
_cell.length_c   1.000
_cell.angle_alpha   90.00
_cell.angle_beta   90.00
_cell.angle_gamma   90.00
#
_symmetry.space_group_name_H-M   'P 1'
#
loop_
_entity.id
_entity.type
_entity.pdbx_description
1 polymer ?
#
loop_
_entity_poly.entity_id
_entity_poly.type
_entity_poly.pdbx_seq_one_letter_code
_entity_poly.pdbx_strand_id
1 'polypeptide(L)'
;MNLVTGATGHLGNVLVRELLSKGEKVRVLLQPKGDIKSLDGLNVEKYEGDLLDQSSLNQACLGADYVYHLAGIVTITGRNAEKVELVNVEGTKKVIEACLTNKVKRLIYVGTIHAFKQPPIGQEINESLDFDPSRPQVYDRTKAKAAIAVLDAVKNRNLDAVIACPTGVIGPNDFLGSAFGSYIKQYISGKQHFYIEGAYDFVDVRDVADGFIACAHKGRRGQVYILSGEHIKIKEINDTLEQVSGVKAPLMKIPLWLAYFSAYLFSFISSLTKSEPVFTPFSIKVLQENSQISHAKATKELGFNPRDIRESLKDHVAWFRTNS
;
A
#
# COMPACT_ATOMS: atom_id res chain seq x y z
N MET A 1 -2.78 -13.75 19.16
CA MET A 1 -1.67 -12.81 18.90
C MET A 1 -1.57 -12.53 17.39
N ASN A 2 -1.54 -11.25 17.01
CA ASN A 2 -1.38 -10.81 15.62
C ASN A 2 0.03 -10.30 15.43
N LEU A 3 0.78 -10.84 14.47
CA LEU A 3 2.07 -10.31 14.05
C LEU A 3 1.90 -9.39 12.85
N VAL A 4 2.42 -8.17 12.93
CA VAL A 4 2.41 -7.21 11.82
C VAL A 4 3.84 -6.91 11.40
N THR A 5 4.19 -7.20 10.15
CA THR A 5 5.44 -6.74 9.54
C THR A 5 5.15 -5.46 8.75
N GLY A 6 6.10 -4.53 8.71
CA GLY A 6 5.87 -3.22 8.08
C GLY A 6 4.95 -2.30 8.90
N ALA A 7 4.88 -2.51 10.20
CA ALA A 7 4.01 -1.78 11.13
C ALA A 7 4.29 -0.27 11.20
N THR A 8 5.48 0.18 10.82
CA THR A 8 5.84 1.61 10.83
C THR A 8 5.36 2.37 9.58
N GLY A 9 5.00 1.66 8.52
CA GLY A 9 4.44 2.24 7.29
C GLY A 9 3.01 2.78 7.48
N HIS A 10 2.49 3.53 6.51
CA HIS A 10 1.15 4.13 6.59
C HIS A 10 0.06 3.08 6.85
N LEU A 11 -0.06 2.06 5.99
CA LEU A 11 -1.02 0.96 6.17
C LEU A 11 -0.76 0.17 7.47
N GLY A 12 0.53 -0.08 7.79
CA GLY A 12 0.89 -0.92 8.93
C GLY A 12 0.53 -0.28 10.27
N ASN A 13 0.83 1.01 10.45
CA ASN A 13 0.50 1.68 11.71
C ASN A 13 -1.01 1.86 11.91
N VAL A 14 -1.78 2.07 10.84
CA VAL A 14 -3.24 2.14 10.93
C VAL A 14 -3.82 0.76 11.24
N LEU A 15 -3.34 -0.31 10.60
CA LEU A 15 -3.76 -1.67 10.95
C LEU A 15 -3.47 -2.01 12.42
N VAL A 16 -2.30 -1.63 12.93
CA VAL A 16 -1.96 -1.82 14.36
C VAL A 16 -2.97 -1.09 15.25
N ARG A 17 -3.31 0.16 14.95
CA ARG A 17 -4.31 0.94 15.69
C ARG A 17 -5.69 0.28 15.65
N GLU A 18 -6.12 -0.18 14.48
CA GLU A 18 -7.41 -0.86 14.32
C GLU A 18 -7.48 -2.19 15.07
N LEU A 19 -6.41 -2.99 15.06
CA LEU A 19 -6.33 -4.22 15.86
C LEU A 19 -6.41 -3.92 17.37
N LEU A 20 -5.66 -2.92 17.84
CA LEU A 20 -5.69 -2.51 19.25
C LEU A 20 -7.04 -1.96 19.68
N SER A 21 -7.72 -1.18 18.83
CA SER A 21 -9.07 -0.66 19.11
C SER A 21 -10.11 -1.76 19.28
N LYS A 22 -9.89 -2.90 18.64
CA LYS A 22 -10.72 -4.12 18.76
C LYS A 22 -10.30 -5.02 19.94
N GLY A 23 -9.35 -4.57 20.78
CA GLY A 23 -8.86 -5.33 21.94
C GLY A 23 -7.89 -6.46 21.60
N GLU A 24 -7.39 -6.51 20.37
CA GLU A 24 -6.49 -7.55 19.90
C GLU A 24 -5.05 -7.33 20.41
N LYS A 25 -4.37 -8.44 20.70
CA LYS A 25 -2.93 -8.39 21.03
C LYS A 25 -2.10 -8.31 19.75
N VAL A 26 -1.20 -7.35 19.69
CA VAL A 26 -0.38 -7.07 18.51
C VAL A 26 1.10 -7.15 18.84
N ARG A 27 1.84 -7.94 18.06
CA ARG A 27 3.30 -7.93 17.97
C ARG A 27 3.70 -7.26 16.67
N VAL A 28 4.71 -6.42 16.69
CA VAL A 28 5.25 -5.76 15.50
C VAL A 28 6.68 -6.19 15.25
N LEU A 29 6.99 -6.59 14.00
CA LEU A 29 8.36 -6.85 13.58
C LEU A 29 8.99 -5.52 13.15
N LEU A 30 10.04 -5.11 13.84
CA LEU A 30 10.75 -3.86 13.64
C LEU A 30 12.16 -4.13 13.11
N GLN A 31 12.53 -3.43 12.05
CA GLN A 31 13.90 -3.47 11.56
C GLN A 31 14.82 -2.79 12.58
N PRO A 32 16.00 -3.37 12.93
CA PRO A 32 16.94 -2.75 13.83
C PRO A 32 17.27 -1.31 13.42
N LYS A 33 17.23 -0.38 14.35
CA LYS A 33 17.48 1.06 14.15
C LYS A 33 16.46 1.75 13.20
N GLY A 34 15.31 1.12 12.90
CA GLY A 34 14.23 1.75 12.13
C GLY A 34 13.55 2.88 12.91
N ASP A 35 12.97 3.84 12.18
CA ASP A 35 12.10 4.85 12.79
C ASP A 35 10.78 4.20 13.24
N ILE A 36 10.46 4.31 14.52
CA ILE A 36 9.27 3.74 15.14
C ILE A 36 8.26 4.80 15.63
N LYS A 37 8.49 6.07 15.31
CA LYS A 37 7.68 7.21 15.77
C LYS A 37 6.17 7.02 15.51
N SER A 38 5.81 6.38 14.40
CA SER A 38 4.40 6.09 14.07
C SER A 38 3.71 5.13 15.04
N LEU A 39 4.48 4.43 15.89
CA LEU A 39 3.99 3.48 16.89
C LEU A 39 4.10 4.01 18.32
N ASP A 40 4.50 5.27 18.52
CA ASP A 40 4.63 5.86 19.84
C ASP A 40 3.27 5.87 20.56
N GLY A 41 3.29 5.52 21.85
CA GLY A 41 2.10 5.44 22.69
C GLY A 41 1.20 4.23 22.43
N LEU A 42 1.51 3.35 21.47
CA LEU A 42 0.74 2.14 21.22
C LEU A 42 1.22 0.98 22.08
N ASN A 43 0.26 0.26 22.69
CA ASN A 43 0.53 -0.90 23.51
C ASN A 43 0.75 -2.16 22.65
N VAL A 44 1.94 -2.29 22.08
CA VAL A 44 2.34 -3.39 21.20
C VAL A 44 3.57 -4.11 21.73
N GLU A 45 3.65 -5.40 21.49
CA GLU A 45 4.87 -6.16 21.68
C GLU A 45 5.86 -5.86 20.55
N LYS A 46 7.00 -5.24 20.87
CA LYS A 46 8.03 -4.89 19.89
C LYS A 46 9.03 -6.02 19.78
N TYR A 47 9.24 -6.53 18.57
CA TYR A 47 10.24 -7.54 18.27
C TYR A 47 11.20 -7.01 17.19
N GLU A 48 12.48 -6.89 17.51
CA GLU A 48 13.50 -6.51 16.54
C GLU A 48 13.91 -7.71 15.69
N GLY A 49 13.89 -7.55 14.37
CA GLY A 49 14.27 -8.60 13.44
C GLY A 49 14.32 -8.12 11.99
N ASP A 50 14.83 -8.97 11.13
CA ASP A 50 14.98 -8.70 9.70
C ASP A 50 14.17 -9.71 8.88
N LEU A 51 13.48 -9.23 7.84
CA LEU A 51 12.76 -10.08 6.88
C LEU A 51 13.68 -11.08 6.17
N LEU A 52 14.97 -10.80 6.11
CA LEU A 52 15.95 -11.66 5.45
C LEU A 52 16.62 -12.64 6.43
N ASP A 53 16.33 -12.56 7.73
CA ASP A 53 16.78 -13.50 8.74
C ASP A 53 15.65 -14.47 9.13
N GLN A 54 15.79 -15.73 8.70
CA GLN A 54 14.80 -16.77 8.98
C GLN A 54 14.66 -17.06 10.49
N SER A 55 15.74 -16.96 11.25
CA SER A 55 15.69 -17.21 12.69
C SER A 55 14.86 -16.16 13.39
N SER A 56 15.08 -14.88 13.07
CA SER A 56 14.31 -13.78 13.65
C SER A 56 12.84 -13.86 13.27
N LEU A 57 12.51 -14.25 12.03
CA LEU A 57 11.13 -14.43 11.59
C LEU A 57 10.43 -15.59 12.31
N ASN A 58 11.14 -16.71 12.52
CA ASN A 58 10.59 -17.85 13.26
C ASN A 58 10.25 -17.44 14.70
N GLN A 59 11.13 -16.69 15.35
CA GLN A 59 10.88 -16.18 16.70
C GLN A 59 9.74 -15.16 16.72
N ALA A 60 9.68 -14.24 15.76
CA ALA A 60 8.60 -13.26 15.66
C ALA A 60 7.23 -13.94 15.47
N CYS A 61 7.19 -15.03 14.69
CA CYS A 61 5.95 -15.80 14.43
C CYS A 61 5.55 -16.73 15.60
N LEU A 62 6.41 -16.93 16.59
CA LEU A 62 6.11 -17.85 17.69
C LEU A 62 4.87 -17.41 18.47
N GLY A 63 3.83 -18.29 18.51
CA GLY A 63 2.56 -18.01 19.16
C GLY A 63 1.65 -17.00 18.45
N ALA A 64 2.00 -16.60 17.21
CA ALA A 64 1.12 -15.80 16.38
C ALA A 64 -0.01 -16.65 15.79
N ASP A 65 -1.25 -16.16 15.90
CA ASP A 65 -2.41 -16.74 15.22
C ASP A 65 -2.50 -16.24 13.78
N TYR A 66 -2.33 -14.92 13.59
CA TYR A 66 -2.40 -14.25 12.30
C TYR A 66 -1.10 -13.49 12.04
N VAL A 67 -0.63 -13.55 10.80
CA VAL A 67 0.51 -12.76 10.32
C VAL A 67 0.02 -11.84 9.21
N TYR A 68 0.13 -10.54 9.44
CA TYR A 68 -0.13 -9.50 8.44
C TYR A 68 1.20 -9.07 7.85
N HIS A 69 1.45 -9.45 6.61
CA HIS A 69 2.72 -9.16 5.95
C HIS A 69 2.60 -7.95 5.01
N LEU A 70 2.89 -6.77 5.58
CA LEU A 70 2.86 -5.49 4.87
C LEU A 70 4.25 -4.97 4.52
N ALA A 71 5.29 -5.52 5.15
CA ALA A 71 6.65 -5.09 4.89
C ALA A 71 7.04 -5.30 3.41
N GLY A 72 7.65 -4.29 2.83
CA GLY A 72 8.15 -4.30 1.48
C GLY A 72 8.70 -2.93 1.07
N ILE A 73 9.52 -2.91 0.04
CA ILE A 73 10.06 -1.67 -0.52
C ILE A 73 9.16 -1.24 -1.67
N VAL A 74 8.58 -0.04 -1.57
CA VAL A 74 7.88 0.63 -2.66
C VAL A 74 8.87 1.53 -3.39
N THR A 75 8.96 1.41 -4.70
CA THR A 75 9.80 2.29 -5.53
C THR A 75 9.12 2.62 -6.86
N ILE A 76 9.16 3.87 -7.23
CA ILE A 76 8.69 4.38 -8.53
C ILE A 76 9.87 4.67 -9.48
N THR A 77 11.11 4.61 -8.99
CA THR A 77 12.31 4.93 -9.76
C THR A 77 13.04 3.71 -10.30
N GLY A 78 12.73 2.53 -9.78
CA GLY A 78 13.44 1.29 -10.09
C GLY A 78 14.87 1.21 -9.55
N ARG A 79 15.29 2.17 -8.73
CA ARG A 79 16.62 2.14 -8.08
C ARG A 79 16.69 0.98 -7.11
N ASN A 80 17.91 0.46 -6.94
CA ASN A 80 18.18 -0.68 -6.06
C ASN A 80 17.29 -1.90 -6.33
N ALA A 81 17.03 -2.21 -7.61
CA ALA A 81 16.15 -3.29 -8.05
C ALA A 81 16.46 -4.63 -7.35
N GLU A 82 17.75 -4.95 -7.16
CA GLU A 82 18.18 -6.17 -6.45
C GLU A 82 17.71 -6.17 -4.99
N LYS A 83 17.83 -5.05 -4.29
CA LYS A 83 17.35 -4.93 -2.91
C LYS A 83 15.83 -5.03 -2.84
N VAL A 84 15.11 -4.44 -3.80
CA VAL A 84 13.63 -4.55 -3.89
C VAL A 84 13.22 -5.99 -4.13
N GLU A 85 13.89 -6.71 -5.05
CA GLU A 85 13.65 -8.13 -5.30
C GLU A 85 13.92 -8.97 -4.06
N LEU A 86 15.07 -8.75 -3.42
CA LEU A 86 15.46 -9.48 -2.22
C LEU A 86 14.44 -9.31 -1.08
N VAL A 87 14.05 -8.06 -0.77
CA VAL A 87 13.11 -7.80 0.34
C VAL A 87 11.69 -8.25 -0.02
N ASN A 88 11.20 -7.90 -1.20
CA ASN A 88 9.80 -8.15 -1.54
C ASN A 88 9.53 -9.62 -1.88
N VAL A 89 10.47 -10.30 -2.53
CA VAL A 89 10.28 -11.70 -2.94
C VAL A 89 10.89 -12.68 -1.93
N GLU A 90 12.19 -12.57 -1.67
CA GLU A 90 12.84 -13.54 -0.77
C GLU A 90 12.41 -13.32 0.68
N GLY A 91 12.21 -12.04 1.10
CA GLY A 91 11.60 -11.74 2.40
C GLY A 91 10.23 -12.38 2.56
N THR A 92 9.34 -12.26 1.54
CA THR A 92 8.01 -12.91 1.57
C THR A 92 8.14 -14.44 1.65
N LYS A 93 9.05 -15.06 0.90
CA LYS A 93 9.29 -16.52 0.99
C LYS A 93 9.70 -16.92 2.40
N LYS A 94 10.56 -16.14 3.07
CA LYS A 94 10.98 -16.41 4.45
C LYS A 94 9.82 -16.25 5.44
N VAL A 95 8.92 -15.27 5.22
CA VAL A 95 7.69 -15.14 6.03
C VAL A 95 6.79 -16.38 5.84
N ILE A 96 6.64 -16.88 4.61
CA ILE A 96 5.92 -18.12 4.33
C ILE A 96 6.52 -19.28 5.14
N GLU A 97 7.85 -19.45 5.11
CA GLU A 97 8.53 -20.50 5.88
C GLU A 97 8.28 -20.36 7.39
N ALA A 98 8.38 -19.14 7.92
CA ALA A 98 8.11 -18.89 9.33
C ALA A 98 6.66 -19.21 9.72
N CYS A 99 5.68 -18.86 8.87
CA CYS A 99 4.28 -19.19 9.10
C CYS A 99 4.03 -20.70 9.11
N LEU A 100 4.63 -21.45 8.18
CA LEU A 100 4.52 -22.91 8.12
C LEU A 100 5.18 -23.58 9.33
N THR A 101 6.40 -23.16 9.67
CA THR A 101 7.16 -23.68 10.81
C THR A 101 6.42 -23.50 12.13
N ASN A 102 5.81 -22.34 12.34
CA ASN A 102 5.10 -21.99 13.56
C ASN A 102 3.59 -22.35 13.54
N LYS A 103 3.12 -22.98 12.47
CA LYS A 103 1.70 -23.37 12.30
C LYS A 103 0.75 -22.18 12.50
N VAL A 104 1.13 -21.01 11.95
CA VAL A 104 0.30 -19.81 11.96
C VAL A 104 -1.06 -20.13 11.34
N LYS A 105 -2.17 -19.71 11.97
CA LYS A 105 -3.51 -20.01 11.50
C LYS A 105 -3.77 -19.44 10.10
N ARG A 106 -3.30 -18.20 9.85
CA ARG A 106 -3.43 -17.56 8.53
C ARG A 106 -2.40 -16.46 8.31
N LEU A 107 -1.88 -16.43 7.10
CA LEU A 107 -1.08 -15.32 6.55
C LEU A 107 -1.98 -14.40 5.70
N ILE A 108 -1.99 -13.11 6.02
CA ILE A 108 -2.58 -12.06 5.19
C ILE A 108 -1.44 -11.34 4.49
N TYR A 109 -1.28 -11.61 3.20
CA TYR A 109 -0.27 -10.97 2.37
C TYR A 109 -0.84 -9.72 1.70
N VAL A 110 -0.16 -8.59 1.85
CA VAL A 110 -0.57 -7.34 1.20
C VAL A 110 0.05 -7.27 -0.18
N GLY A 111 -0.80 -7.48 -1.18
CA GLY A 111 -0.50 -7.33 -2.59
C GLY A 111 -0.63 -5.88 -3.08
N THR A 112 -0.88 -5.72 -4.36
CA THR A 112 -1.22 -4.45 -5.02
C THR A 112 -1.95 -4.73 -6.31
N ILE A 113 -2.84 -3.84 -6.72
CA ILE A 113 -3.52 -3.93 -8.04
C ILE A 113 -2.55 -3.83 -9.21
N HIS A 114 -1.38 -3.22 -9.01
CA HIS A 114 -0.35 -3.11 -10.04
C HIS A 114 0.36 -4.43 -10.34
N ALA A 115 0.20 -5.44 -9.48
CA ALA A 115 0.76 -6.76 -9.70
C ALA A 115 -0.02 -7.60 -10.72
N PHE A 116 -1.25 -7.22 -11.04
CA PHE A 116 -2.08 -7.93 -12.02
C PHE A 116 -1.66 -7.65 -13.46
N LYS A 117 -1.96 -8.60 -14.33
CA LYS A 117 -1.93 -8.39 -15.78
C LYS A 117 -2.92 -7.28 -16.13
N GLN A 118 -2.44 -6.24 -16.81
CA GLN A 118 -3.30 -5.11 -17.16
C GLN A 118 -4.21 -5.47 -18.33
N PRO A 119 -5.53 -5.37 -18.16
CA PRO A 119 -6.46 -5.53 -19.26
C PRO A 119 -6.42 -4.30 -20.19
N PRO A 120 -6.98 -4.38 -21.40
CA PRO A 120 -7.20 -3.21 -22.24
C PRO A 120 -7.95 -2.09 -21.52
N ILE A 121 -7.68 -0.84 -21.90
CA ILE A 121 -8.37 0.33 -21.35
C ILE A 121 -9.89 0.17 -21.54
N GLY A 122 -10.66 0.43 -20.49
CA GLY A 122 -12.12 0.28 -20.46
C GLY A 122 -12.62 -1.09 -19.99
N GLN A 123 -11.73 -2.06 -19.75
CA GLN A 123 -12.09 -3.31 -19.09
C GLN A 123 -11.80 -3.23 -17.59
N GLU A 124 -12.66 -3.85 -16.80
CA GLU A 124 -12.55 -3.86 -15.35
C GLU A 124 -11.35 -4.68 -14.87
N ILE A 125 -10.62 -4.16 -13.89
CA ILE A 125 -9.61 -4.89 -13.13
C ILE A 125 -10.32 -5.56 -11.95
N ASN A 126 -10.30 -6.89 -11.92
CA ASN A 126 -10.86 -7.70 -10.84
C ASN A 126 -10.01 -8.96 -10.61
N GLU A 127 -10.39 -9.76 -9.62
CA GLU A 127 -9.60 -10.92 -9.17
C GLU A 127 -9.61 -12.12 -10.12
N SER A 128 -10.26 -12.02 -11.29
CA SER A 128 -10.15 -13.04 -12.35
C SER A 128 -8.86 -12.90 -13.17
N LEU A 129 -8.17 -11.76 -13.04
CA LEU A 129 -6.91 -11.51 -13.72
C LEU A 129 -5.75 -12.21 -13.00
N ASP A 130 -4.82 -12.76 -13.76
CA ASP A 130 -3.59 -13.32 -13.22
C ASP A 130 -2.61 -12.25 -12.75
N PHE A 131 -1.75 -12.60 -11.80
CA PHE A 131 -0.55 -11.81 -11.48
C PHE A 131 0.47 -11.89 -12.61
N ASP A 132 1.11 -10.76 -12.95
CA ASP A 132 2.07 -10.67 -14.04
C ASP A 132 3.50 -10.45 -13.54
N PRO A 133 4.32 -11.53 -13.43
CA PRO A 133 5.71 -11.41 -12.99
C PRO A 133 6.63 -10.80 -14.05
N SER A 134 6.11 -10.44 -15.24
CA SER A 134 6.86 -9.79 -16.31
C SER A 134 6.67 -8.26 -16.35
N ARG A 135 5.93 -7.67 -15.40
CA ARG A 135 5.71 -6.24 -15.32
C ARG A 135 7.03 -5.46 -15.42
N PRO A 136 7.09 -4.39 -16.22
CA PRO A 136 8.31 -3.64 -16.44
C PRO A 136 8.81 -2.93 -15.18
N GLN A 137 7.89 -2.49 -14.31
CA GLN A 137 8.24 -1.83 -13.05
C GLN A 137 8.71 -2.86 -12.02
N VAL A 138 9.83 -2.56 -11.36
CA VAL A 138 10.45 -3.48 -10.38
C VAL A 138 9.49 -3.77 -9.23
N TYR A 139 8.82 -2.75 -8.70
CA TYR A 139 7.86 -2.90 -7.62
C TYR A 139 6.72 -3.84 -8.01
N ASP A 140 6.04 -3.56 -9.13
CA ASP A 140 4.90 -4.34 -9.62
C ASP A 140 5.30 -5.80 -9.83
N ARG A 141 6.42 -6.01 -10.53
CA ARG A 141 6.97 -7.34 -10.82
C ARG A 141 7.30 -8.13 -9.54
N THR A 142 7.93 -7.49 -8.56
CA THR A 142 8.29 -8.15 -7.30
C THR A 142 7.06 -8.48 -6.47
N LYS A 143 6.04 -7.62 -6.46
CA LYS A 143 4.78 -7.88 -5.78
C LYS A 143 4.00 -9.03 -6.46
N ALA A 144 4.03 -9.11 -7.80
CA ALA A 144 3.44 -10.23 -8.55
C ALA A 144 4.15 -11.56 -8.21
N LYS A 145 5.49 -11.59 -8.24
CA LYS A 145 6.27 -12.80 -7.88
C LYS A 145 5.99 -13.25 -6.45
N ALA A 146 5.92 -12.32 -5.51
CA ALA A 146 5.63 -12.64 -4.12
C ALA A 146 4.19 -13.16 -3.93
N ALA A 147 3.20 -12.58 -4.60
CA ALA A 147 1.82 -13.06 -4.59
C ALA A 147 1.72 -14.49 -5.16
N ILE A 148 2.42 -14.78 -6.27
CA ILE A 148 2.51 -16.12 -6.86
C ILE A 148 3.14 -17.10 -5.87
N ALA A 149 4.22 -16.72 -5.16
CA ALA A 149 4.85 -17.58 -4.17
C ALA A 149 3.92 -17.90 -2.99
N VAL A 150 3.08 -16.93 -2.56
CA VAL A 150 2.05 -17.17 -1.53
C VAL A 150 1.01 -18.18 -2.03
N LEU A 151 0.48 -18.00 -3.26
CA LEU A 151 -0.52 -18.92 -3.82
C LEU A 151 0.06 -20.31 -4.06
N ASP A 152 1.32 -20.42 -4.48
CA ASP A 152 2.02 -21.69 -4.61
C ASP A 152 2.13 -22.43 -3.26
N ALA A 153 2.49 -21.71 -2.19
CA ALA A 153 2.55 -22.29 -0.85
C ALA A 153 1.17 -22.73 -0.34
N VAL A 154 0.11 -22.01 -0.69
CA VAL A 154 -1.28 -22.44 -0.40
C VAL A 154 -1.61 -23.73 -1.11
N LYS A 155 -1.25 -23.83 -2.40
CA LYS A 155 -1.57 -25.00 -3.24
C LYS A 155 -0.75 -26.23 -2.86
N ASN A 156 0.56 -26.06 -2.65
CA ASN A 156 1.51 -27.17 -2.60
C ASN A 156 2.05 -27.46 -1.20
N ARG A 157 1.89 -26.55 -0.23
CA ARG A 157 2.51 -26.66 1.10
C ARG A 157 1.54 -26.52 2.27
N ASN A 158 0.24 -26.55 1.99
CA ASN A 158 -0.83 -26.42 2.98
C ASN A 158 -0.83 -25.13 3.82
N LEU A 159 -0.23 -24.05 3.33
CA LEU A 159 -0.35 -22.74 3.95
C LEU A 159 -1.82 -22.27 3.92
N ASP A 160 -2.34 -21.72 5.01
CA ASP A 160 -3.55 -20.90 4.95
C ASP A 160 -3.14 -19.45 4.73
N ALA A 161 -3.44 -18.91 3.56
CA ALA A 161 -3.16 -17.52 3.25
C ALA A 161 -4.25 -16.89 2.40
N VAL A 162 -4.38 -15.57 2.54
CA VAL A 162 -5.25 -14.69 1.76
C VAL A 162 -4.40 -13.52 1.26
N ILE A 163 -4.65 -13.08 0.03
CA ILE A 163 -3.99 -11.91 -0.55
C ILE A 163 -4.99 -10.76 -0.60
N ALA A 164 -4.62 -9.60 -0.07
CA ALA A 164 -5.41 -8.38 -0.14
C ALA A 164 -4.65 -7.32 -0.95
N CYS A 165 -5.27 -6.80 -2.01
CA CYS A 165 -4.67 -5.89 -2.98
C CYS A 165 -5.35 -4.51 -2.92
N PRO A 166 -4.83 -3.56 -2.14
CA PRO A 166 -5.36 -2.21 -2.13
C PRO A 166 -5.00 -1.45 -3.41
N THR A 167 -5.77 -0.39 -3.68
CA THR A 167 -5.49 0.63 -4.69
C THR A 167 -4.64 1.77 -4.13
N GLY A 168 -4.84 3.01 -4.56
CA GLY A 168 -4.15 4.18 -4.00
C GLY A 168 -4.66 4.48 -2.59
N VAL A 169 -3.79 4.37 -1.62
CA VAL A 169 -4.18 4.53 -0.20
C VAL A 169 -4.00 5.96 0.24
N ILE A 170 -5.06 6.53 0.83
CA ILE A 170 -5.04 7.87 1.44
C ILE A 170 -5.67 7.84 2.83
N GLY A 171 -5.44 8.87 3.63
CA GLY A 171 -6.06 8.99 4.95
C GLY A 171 -5.08 9.42 6.04
N PRO A 172 -5.55 9.54 7.28
CA PRO A 172 -4.75 9.99 8.42
C PRO A 172 -3.63 9.00 8.79
N ASN A 173 -2.71 9.44 9.66
CA ASN A 173 -1.56 8.68 10.16
C ASN A 173 -0.48 8.38 9.09
N ASP A 174 -0.32 9.23 8.10
CA ASP A 174 0.73 9.14 7.08
C ASP A 174 2.05 9.77 7.59
N PHE A 175 2.66 9.16 8.60
CA PHE A 175 3.88 9.67 9.28
C PHE A 175 5.11 9.71 8.37
N LEU A 176 5.22 8.79 7.43
CA LEU A 176 6.37 8.70 6.53
C LEU A 176 6.23 9.58 5.28
N GLY A 177 5.04 10.13 5.03
CA GLY A 177 4.76 10.95 3.86
C GLY A 177 4.70 10.12 2.59
N SER A 178 3.58 9.46 2.33
CA SER A 178 3.32 8.80 1.05
C SER A 178 3.41 9.80 -0.11
N ALA A 179 3.51 9.32 -1.35
CA ALA A 179 3.52 10.20 -2.53
C ALA A 179 2.29 11.11 -2.56
N PHE A 180 1.11 10.55 -2.25
CA PHE A 180 -0.13 11.34 -2.22
C PHE A 180 -0.23 12.21 -0.96
N GLY A 181 0.22 11.74 0.19
CA GLY A 181 0.33 12.56 1.41
C GLY A 181 1.25 13.76 1.21
N SER A 182 2.37 13.57 0.49
CA SER A 182 3.25 14.66 0.11
C SER A 182 2.57 15.67 -0.83
N TYR A 183 1.73 15.19 -1.75
CA TYR A 183 0.90 16.06 -2.60
C TYR A 183 -0.06 16.90 -1.76
N ILE A 184 -0.82 16.28 -0.85
CA ILE A 184 -1.72 17.00 0.07
C ILE A 184 -0.97 18.03 0.90
N LYS A 185 0.19 17.66 1.46
CA LYS A 185 1.01 18.57 2.27
C LYS A 185 1.48 19.80 1.48
N GLN A 186 1.91 19.61 0.23
CA GLN A 186 2.27 20.71 -0.67
C GLN A 186 1.06 21.58 -1.00
N TYR A 187 -0.11 20.96 -1.24
CA TYR A 187 -1.35 21.66 -1.53
C TYR A 187 -1.76 22.58 -0.37
N ILE A 188 -1.89 22.04 0.84
CA ILE A 188 -2.32 22.83 2.01
C ILE A 188 -1.30 23.90 2.42
N SER A 189 -0.04 23.75 2.01
CA SER A 189 1.02 24.77 2.20
C SER A 189 0.98 25.86 1.12
N GLY A 190 0.03 25.84 0.19
CA GLY A 190 -0.09 26.80 -0.90
C GLY A 190 1.03 26.71 -1.97
N LYS A 191 1.78 25.61 -1.98
CA LYS A 191 2.90 25.39 -2.91
C LYS A 191 2.52 24.66 -4.19
N GLN A 192 1.28 24.17 -4.29
CA GLN A 192 0.78 23.45 -5.45
C GLN A 192 0.13 24.45 -6.42
N HIS A 193 0.81 24.81 -7.50
CA HIS A 193 0.35 25.83 -8.45
C HIS A 193 -0.27 25.26 -9.73
N PHE A 194 -0.06 23.99 -10.00
CA PHE A 194 -0.54 23.30 -11.21
C PHE A 194 -0.91 21.86 -10.92
N TYR A 195 -1.68 21.26 -11.82
CA TYR A 195 -2.03 19.85 -11.75
C TYR A 195 -1.92 19.19 -13.13
N ILE A 196 -1.78 17.86 -13.11
CA ILE A 196 -1.83 17.01 -14.29
C ILE A 196 -3.22 16.38 -14.34
N GLU A 197 -3.86 16.42 -15.51
CA GLU A 197 -5.14 15.75 -15.68
C GLU A 197 -4.96 14.24 -15.66
N GLY A 198 -5.89 13.58 -15.01
CA GLY A 198 -5.93 12.13 -14.86
C GLY A 198 -6.89 11.73 -13.77
N ALA A 199 -7.04 10.45 -13.58
CA ALA A 199 -7.85 9.86 -12.53
C ALA A 199 -7.14 8.65 -11.95
N TYR A 200 -7.52 8.29 -10.72
CA TYR A 200 -7.04 7.08 -10.09
C TYR A 200 -8.06 6.57 -9.09
N ASP A 201 -7.96 5.30 -8.72
CA ASP A 201 -8.79 4.76 -7.66
C ASP A 201 -8.09 4.95 -6.31
N PHE A 202 -8.76 5.63 -5.39
CA PHE A 202 -8.26 5.85 -4.04
C PHE A 202 -9.19 5.23 -3.00
N VAL A 203 -8.60 4.68 -1.96
CA VAL A 203 -9.28 4.06 -0.84
C VAL A 203 -8.73 4.58 0.49
N ASP A 204 -9.60 4.71 1.50
CA ASP A 204 -9.18 5.11 2.85
C ASP A 204 -8.32 4.03 3.52
N VAL A 205 -7.25 4.45 4.14
CA VAL A 205 -6.32 3.59 4.87
C VAL A 205 -6.98 2.77 5.98
N ARG A 206 -8.02 3.32 6.62
CA ARG A 206 -8.79 2.67 7.69
C ARG A 206 -9.67 1.57 7.12
N ASP A 207 -10.30 1.80 5.97
CA ASP A 207 -11.11 0.79 5.30
C ASP A 207 -10.24 -0.37 4.79
N VAL A 208 -9.03 -0.07 4.30
CA VAL A 208 -8.06 -1.11 3.94
C VAL A 208 -7.64 -1.91 5.17
N ALA A 209 -7.39 -1.26 6.31
CA ALA A 209 -7.06 -1.96 7.56
C ALA A 209 -8.19 -2.89 8.03
N ASP A 210 -9.44 -2.41 8.00
CA ASP A 210 -10.62 -3.23 8.28
C ASP A 210 -10.77 -4.38 7.25
N GLY A 211 -10.47 -4.12 5.99
CA GLY A 211 -10.42 -5.13 4.93
C GLY A 211 -9.39 -6.23 5.21
N PHE A 212 -8.20 -5.89 5.72
CA PHE A 212 -7.19 -6.87 6.13
C PHE A 212 -7.67 -7.71 7.31
N ILE A 213 -8.32 -7.09 8.30
CA ILE A 213 -8.89 -7.80 9.45
C ILE A 213 -10.02 -8.72 8.97
N ALA A 214 -10.86 -8.26 8.05
CA ALA A 214 -11.92 -9.10 7.46
C ALA A 214 -11.31 -10.27 6.65
N CYS A 215 -10.20 -10.07 5.94
CA CYS A 215 -9.46 -11.15 5.26
C CYS A 215 -8.97 -12.22 6.25
N ALA A 216 -8.52 -11.82 7.45
CA ALA A 216 -8.08 -12.77 8.47
C ALA A 216 -9.20 -13.67 8.96
N HIS A 217 -10.40 -13.13 9.15
CA HIS A 217 -11.52 -13.85 9.79
C HIS A 217 -12.51 -14.48 8.80
N LYS A 218 -12.80 -13.80 7.67
CA LYS A 218 -13.82 -14.19 6.70
C LYS A 218 -13.24 -14.64 5.36
N GLY A 219 -12.00 -14.22 5.03
CA GLY A 219 -11.40 -14.54 3.75
C GLY A 219 -11.29 -16.03 3.51
N ARG A 220 -11.54 -16.48 2.29
CA ARG A 220 -11.37 -17.89 1.91
C ARG A 220 -9.91 -18.17 1.57
N ARG A 221 -9.37 -19.27 2.08
CA ARG A 221 -8.00 -19.73 1.82
C ARG A 221 -7.66 -19.69 0.32
N GLY A 222 -6.53 -19.11 -0.02
CA GLY A 222 -6.03 -19.01 -1.39
C GLY A 222 -6.74 -17.98 -2.25
N GLN A 223 -7.65 -17.20 -1.68
CA GLN A 223 -8.34 -16.16 -2.44
C GLN A 223 -7.58 -14.84 -2.40
N VAL A 224 -7.79 -14.09 -3.47
CA VAL A 224 -7.34 -12.70 -3.63
C VAL A 224 -8.56 -11.81 -3.47
N TYR A 225 -8.40 -10.67 -2.79
CA TYR A 225 -9.43 -9.65 -2.62
C TYR A 225 -8.85 -8.29 -2.98
N ILE A 226 -9.49 -7.59 -3.89
CA ILE A 226 -9.18 -6.20 -4.22
C ILE A 226 -9.90 -5.29 -3.22
N LEU A 227 -9.16 -4.39 -2.62
CA LEU A 227 -9.67 -3.38 -1.69
C LEU A 227 -9.56 -2.01 -2.36
N SER A 228 -10.43 -1.75 -3.33
CA SER A 228 -10.52 -0.48 -4.04
C SER A 228 -11.54 0.45 -3.37
N GLY A 229 -11.44 1.73 -3.66
CA GLY A 229 -12.36 2.74 -3.17
C GLY A 229 -13.14 3.39 -4.30
N GLU A 230 -12.86 4.66 -4.56
CA GLU A 230 -13.54 5.46 -5.57
C GLU A 230 -12.56 5.87 -6.69
N HIS A 231 -12.98 5.66 -7.94
CA HIS A 231 -12.30 6.23 -9.10
C HIS A 231 -12.61 7.74 -9.18
N ILE A 232 -11.62 8.58 -8.90
CA ILE A 232 -11.78 10.02 -8.81
C ILE A 232 -10.74 10.77 -9.65
N LYS A 233 -11.14 11.88 -10.29
CA LYS A 233 -10.24 12.74 -11.06
C LYS A 233 -9.41 13.63 -10.15
N ILE A 234 -8.17 13.91 -10.55
CA ILE A 234 -7.28 14.84 -9.81
C ILE A 234 -7.91 16.22 -9.64
N LYS A 235 -8.69 16.68 -10.64
CA LYS A 235 -9.44 17.94 -10.51
C LYS A 235 -10.45 17.89 -9.35
N GLU A 236 -11.23 16.83 -9.22
CA GLU A 236 -12.23 16.66 -8.17
C GLU A 236 -11.59 16.57 -6.78
N ILE A 237 -10.42 15.93 -6.71
CA ILE A 237 -9.58 15.91 -5.49
C ILE A 237 -9.19 17.34 -5.11
N ASN A 238 -8.72 18.15 -6.08
CA ASN A 238 -8.32 19.52 -5.82
C ASN A 238 -9.50 20.39 -5.39
N ASP A 239 -10.66 20.23 -6.03
CA ASP A 239 -11.89 20.94 -5.66
C ASP A 239 -12.31 20.58 -4.21
N THR A 240 -12.19 19.30 -3.84
CA THR A 240 -12.44 18.85 -2.46
C THR A 240 -11.42 19.41 -1.48
N LEU A 241 -10.13 19.38 -1.82
CA LEU A 241 -9.08 19.94 -0.98
C LEU A 241 -9.26 21.45 -0.76
N GLU A 242 -9.73 22.20 -1.77
CA GLU A 242 -10.10 23.63 -1.59
C GLU A 242 -11.20 23.79 -0.55
N GLN A 243 -12.27 23.01 -0.64
CA GLN A 243 -13.39 23.06 0.28
C GLN A 243 -12.98 22.75 1.74
N VAL A 244 -12.15 21.73 1.95
CA VAL A 244 -11.77 21.29 3.30
C VAL A 244 -10.60 22.05 3.89
N SER A 245 -9.72 22.62 3.06
CA SER A 245 -8.53 23.33 3.51
C SER A 245 -8.65 24.85 3.48
N GLY A 246 -9.53 25.39 2.61
CA GLY A 246 -9.63 26.82 2.31
C GLY A 246 -8.49 27.34 1.42
N VAL A 247 -7.58 26.47 0.97
CA VAL A 247 -6.50 26.83 0.04
C VAL A 247 -7.03 26.68 -1.39
N LYS A 248 -6.89 27.71 -2.22
CA LYS A 248 -7.41 27.71 -3.58
C LYS A 248 -6.80 26.58 -4.43
N ALA A 249 -7.66 25.91 -5.20
CA ALA A 249 -7.24 24.87 -6.13
C ALA A 249 -6.33 25.45 -7.23
N PRO A 250 -5.30 24.68 -7.66
CA PRO A 250 -4.46 25.09 -8.79
C PRO A 250 -5.32 25.17 -10.05
N LEU A 251 -5.32 26.34 -10.70
CA LEU A 251 -6.08 26.58 -11.92
C LEU A 251 -5.32 26.14 -13.17
N MET A 252 -4.00 26.08 -13.10
CA MET A 252 -3.14 25.77 -14.25
C MET A 252 -3.03 24.26 -14.46
N LYS A 253 -3.57 23.78 -15.57
CA LYS A 253 -3.40 22.42 -16.05
C LYS A 253 -2.12 22.33 -16.89
N ILE A 254 -1.22 21.42 -16.54
CA ILE A 254 -0.03 21.15 -17.36
C ILE A 254 -0.42 20.19 -18.50
N PRO A 255 -0.10 20.54 -19.76
CA PRO A 255 -0.23 19.60 -20.88
C PRO A 255 0.62 18.34 -20.66
N LEU A 256 0.11 17.18 -21.06
CA LEU A 256 0.77 15.89 -20.80
C LEU A 256 2.19 15.81 -21.36
N TRP A 257 2.42 16.36 -22.56
CA TRP A 257 3.75 16.36 -23.16
C TRP A 257 4.78 17.12 -22.31
N LEU A 258 4.34 18.25 -21.70
CA LEU A 258 5.20 19.05 -20.82
C LEU A 258 5.41 18.34 -19.48
N ALA A 259 4.38 17.66 -18.96
CA ALA A 259 4.47 16.83 -17.76
C ALA A 259 5.48 15.68 -17.96
N TYR A 260 5.41 14.96 -19.08
CA TYR A 260 6.39 13.92 -19.41
C TYR A 260 7.81 14.50 -19.60
N PHE A 261 7.95 15.60 -20.32
CA PHE A 261 9.25 16.25 -20.51
C PHE A 261 9.89 16.63 -19.17
N SER A 262 9.12 17.28 -18.28
CA SER A 262 9.62 17.64 -16.95
C SER A 262 9.91 16.41 -16.09
N ALA A 263 9.11 15.35 -16.16
CA ALA A 263 9.36 14.11 -15.42
C ALA A 263 10.65 13.41 -15.85
N TYR A 264 10.95 13.38 -17.15
CA TYR A 264 12.23 12.85 -17.65
C TYR A 264 13.41 13.71 -17.18
N LEU A 265 13.26 15.04 -17.25
CA LEU A 265 14.30 15.97 -16.80
C LEU A 265 14.55 15.82 -15.29
N PHE A 266 13.52 15.80 -14.47
CA PHE A 266 13.63 15.58 -13.01
C PHE A 266 14.21 14.21 -12.69
N SER A 267 13.83 13.16 -13.40
CA SER A 267 14.41 11.83 -13.23
C SER A 267 15.91 11.82 -13.56
N PHE A 268 16.32 12.54 -14.59
CA PHE A 268 17.73 12.69 -14.95
C PHE A 268 18.51 13.46 -13.86
N ILE A 269 18.01 14.62 -13.42
CA ILE A 269 18.63 15.41 -12.34
C ILE A 269 18.71 14.59 -11.05
N SER A 270 17.62 13.92 -10.70
CA SER A 270 17.55 13.04 -9.54
C SER A 270 18.56 11.88 -9.60
N SER A 271 18.89 11.39 -10.80
CA SER A 271 19.92 10.38 -10.98
C SER A 271 21.33 10.90 -10.63
N LEU A 272 21.58 12.19 -10.90
CA LEU A 272 22.84 12.84 -10.58
C LEU A 272 22.94 13.23 -9.09
N THR A 273 21.84 13.74 -8.52
CA THR A 273 21.80 14.24 -7.13
C THR A 273 21.48 13.19 -6.09
N LYS A 274 21.15 11.95 -6.52
CA LYS A 274 20.68 10.85 -5.66
C LYS A 274 19.43 11.20 -4.82
N SER A 275 18.68 12.23 -5.21
CA SER A 275 17.41 12.62 -4.58
C SER A 275 16.25 11.78 -5.14
N GLU A 276 15.13 11.71 -4.40
CA GLU A 276 13.90 11.09 -4.93
C GLU A 276 13.12 12.11 -5.77
N PRO A 277 12.77 11.80 -7.02
CA PRO A 277 12.00 12.72 -7.86
C PRO A 277 10.55 12.80 -7.38
N VAL A 278 9.99 13.99 -7.35
CA VAL A 278 8.58 14.24 -7.00
C VAL A 278 7.63 13.62 -8.02
N PHE A 279 8.01 13.64 -9.31
CA PHE A 279 7.28 13.06 -10.42
C PHE A 279 8.20 12.19 -11.26
N THR A 280 7.68 11.04 -11.66
CA THR A 280 8.33 10.16 -12.63
C THR A 280 7.42 9.97 -13.85
N PRO A 281 7.94 9.58 -15.02
CA PRO A 281 7.09 9.22 -16.15
C PRO A 281 6.08 8.12 -15.80
N PHE A 282 6.43 7.25 -14.86
CA PHE A 282 5.54 6.20 -14.35
C PHE A 282 4.35 6.77 -13.57
N SER A 283 4.56 7.73 -12.66
CA SER A 283 3.45 8.33 -11.90
C SER A 283 2.45 9.07 -12.80
N ILE A 284 2.92 9.70 -13.89
CA ILE A 284 2.05 10.31 -14.89
C ILE A 284 1.25 9.25 -15.65
N LYS A 285 1.92 8.15 -16.03
CA LYS A 285 1.30 7.04 -16.75
C LYS A 285 0.18 6.40 -15.93
N VAL A 286 0.38 6.17 -14.64
CA VAL A 286 -0.61 5.60 -13.72
C VAL A 286 -1.90 6.42 -13.68
N LEU A 287 -1.83 7.76 -13.74
CA LEU A 287 -3.00 8.63 -13.78
C LEU A 287 -3.80 8.52 -15.10
N GLN A 288 -3.28 7.83 -16.11
CA GLN A 288 -3.88 7.65 -17.43
C GLN A 288 -4.17 6.20 -17.75
N GLU A 289 -3.75 5.27 -16.90
CA GLU A 289 -4.05 3.86 -17.02
C GLU A 289 -5.51 3.57 -16.66
N ASN A 290 -5.93 2.37 -16.97
CA ASN A 290 -7.24 1.88 -16.60
C ASN A 290 -7.37 1.80 -15.08
N SER A 291 -8.30 2.56 -14.53
CA SER A 291 -8.61 2.62 -13.10
C SER A 291 -10.05 2.20 -12.77
N GLN A 292 -10.70 1.45 -13.67
CA GLN A 292 -11.95 0.76 -13.37
C GLN A 292 -11.64 -0.50 -12.58
N ILE A 293 -11.66 -0.39 -11.27
CA ILE A 293 -11.23 -1.44 -10.35
C ILE A 293 -12.40 -1.86 -9.48
N SER A 294 -12.66 -3.16 -9.40
CA SER A 294 -13.81 -3.71 -8.70
C SER A 294 -13.43 -4.29 -7.35
N HIS A 295 -14.13 -3.88 -6.31
CA HIS A 295 -14.12 -4.52 -4.99
C HIS A 295 -15.36 -5.38 -4.72
N ALA A 296 -16.12 -5.71 -5.75
CA ALA A 296 -17.40 -6.42 -5.61
C ALA A 296 -17.26 -7.77 -4.85
N LYS A 297 -16.15 -8.48 -5.06
CA LYS A 297 -15.85 -9.72 -4.34
C LYS A 297 -15.58 -9.46 -2.86
N ALA A 298 -14.79 -8.42 -2.53
CA ALA A 298 -14.51 -8.05 -1.15
C ALA A 298 -15.79 -7.59 -0.44
N THR A 299 -16.67 -6.82 -1.10
CA THR A 299 -17.98 -6.46 -0.56
C THR A 299 -18.81 -7.68 -0.25
N LYS A 300 -18.94 -8.60 -1.22
CA LYS A 300 -19.79 -9.80 -1.06
C LYS A 300 -19.29 -10.77 0.02
N GLU A 301 -17.99 -11.03 0.06
CA GLU A 301 -17.43 -12.10 0.89
C GLU A 301 -16.90 -11.60 2.24
N LEU A 302 -16.41 -10.37 2.31
CA LEU A 302 -15.81 -9.79 3.50
C LEU A 302 -16.72 -8.78 4.20
N GLY A 303 -17.71 -8.22 3.48
CA GLY A 303 -18.51 -7.08 3.93
C GLY A 303 -17.74 -5.75 3.79
N PHE A 304 -16.75 -5.69 2.88
CA PHE A 304 -15.98 -4.48 2.61
C PHE A 304 -16.89 -3.39 2.01
N ASN A 305 -16.86 -2.22 2.63
CA ASN A 305 -17.65 -1.06 2.21
C ASN A 305 -16.82 0.22 2.44
N PRO A 306 -16.06 0.68 1.45
CA PRO A 306 -15.21 1.84 1.61
C PRO A 306 -16.02 3.11 1.78
N ARG A 307 -15.52 4.04 2.60
CA ARG A 307 -16.12 5.35 2.83
C ARG A 307 -15.94 6.27 1.63
N ASP A 308 -16.72 7.35 1.59
CA ASP A 308 -16.57 8.42 0.61
C ASP A 308 -15.16 9.02 0.69
N ILE A 309 -14.50 9.12 -0.45
CA ILE A 309 -13.13 9.61 -0.54
C ILE A 309 -12.98 11.07 -0.06
N ARG A 310 -14.05 11.85 -0.11
CA ARG A 310 -14.06 13.24 0.36
C ARG A 310 -13.93 13.33 1.88
N GLU A 311 -14.51 12.36 2.60
CA GLU A 311 -14.32 12.20 4.03
C GLU A 311 -12.83 11.87 4.34
N SER A 312 -12.26 10.95 3.58
CA SER A 312 -10.84 10.56 3.71
C SER A 312 -9.90 11.76 3.48
N LEU A 313 -10.17 12.58 2.46
CA LEU A 313 -9.40 13.79 2.18
C LEU A 313 -9.50 14.80 3.31
N LYS A 314 -10.70 15.03 3.85
CA LYS A 314 -10.95 15.92 4.99
C LYS A 314 -10.15 15.48 6.21
N ASP A 315 -10.22 14.21 6.57
CA ASP A 315 -9.53 13.66 7.72
C ASP A 315 -8.00 13.67 7.54
N HIS A 316 -7.53 13.43 6.33
CA HIS A 316 -6.09 13.51 6.02
C HIS A 316 -5.55 14.94 6.19
N VAL A 317 -6.29 15.95 5.67
CA VAL A 317 -5.95 17.38 5.86
C VAL A 317 -5.96 17.75 7.35
N ALA A 318 -7.00 17.33 8.08
CA ALA A 318 -7.09 17.59 9.51
C ALA A 318 -5.91 16.99 10.28
N TRP A 319 -5.54 15.75 9.95
CA TRP A 319 -4.41 15.06 10.57
C TRP A 319 -3.08 15.80 10.31
N PHE A 320 -2.81 16.23 9.08
CA PHE A 320 -1.59 17.02 8.80
C PHE A 320 -1.54 18.32 9.59
N ARG A 321 -2.66 19.02 9.75
CA ARG A 321 -2.71 20.29 10.52
C ARG A 321 -2.39 20.11 12.00
N THR A 322 -2.69 18.94 12.55
CA THR A 322 -2.42 18.65 13.98
C THR A 322 -1.05 18.01 14.22
N ASN A 323 -0.40 17.47 13.18
CA ASN A 323 0.85 16.70 13.30
C ASN A 323 2.02 17.26 12.46
N SER A 324 1.90 18.50 11.94
CA SER A 324 2.93 19.18 11.14
C SER A 324 3.80 20.11 11.98
#